data_d0b6082123a22c2b7cd52e85a3a0b614
#
_entry.id   d0b6082123a22c2b7cd52e85a3a0b614
#
_cell.length_a   1.000
_cell.length_b   1.000
_cell.length_c   1.000
_cell.angle_alpha   90.00
_cell.angle_beta   90.00
_cell.angle_gamma   90.00
#
_symmetry.space_group_name_H-M   'P 1'
#
loop_
_entity.id
_entity.type
_entity.pdbx_description
1 polymer ?
#
loop_
_entity_poly.entity_id
_entity_poly.type
_entity_poly.pdbx_seq_one_letter_code
_entity_poly.pdbx_strand_id
1 'polypeptide(L)'
;MAKRLAIPSKEVALRIVGPFDSFFAARVQRLNINTDVPTTTIDELGNSQHAGVIPDVPAITLTFSAFDVSHKIFSVLTGTDPTAYPAAGVDISELGEIDAVVYIKDASVSDYVKTAHAKRLQIRDFTYSYSVTGESTEDYTAVGSEKRWFKNDVIVDRFTTGTTTFTLTQTPIQLLNGNNGLSVILDGGYLTEVAGAPATGEYRIVGTALTTGDTRTAQVIAIYHASAAGDNWSDVSDTAYPAAIRGQDVRVTITAGGQIERVQSITINGNLNPQPVREMGNRAIVGYQKQTATVDGTITVLDTDTELLDLLLNGSISSGATEFELASQCAVSGVDLLIVLYDPCDTSVSGVIVKSVWIPELKLTGDSYTSNVNENAQQVLNWSSDTAQCIVYSGAKP
;
A
#
# COMPACT_ATOMS: atom_id res chain seq x y z
N MET A 1 -12.97 37.10 4.65
CA MET A 1 -11.93 36.27 4.00
C MET A 1 -12.27 36.08 2.54
N ALA A 2 -11.31 36.35 1.62
CA ALA A 2 -11.52 36.05 0.21
C ALA A 2 -11.63 34.53 0.05
N LYS A 3 -12.65 34.07 -0.67
CA LYS A 3 -12.91 32.66 -0.88
C LYS A 3 -11.84 32.10 -1.83
N ARG A 4 -11.07 31.12 -1.36
CA ARG A 4 -10.05 30.50 -2.19
C ARG A 4 -10.68 29.72 -3.34
N LEU A 5 -10.17 29.88 -4.55
CA LEU A 5 -10.72 29.24 -5.75
C LEU A 5 -10.24 27.79 -5.93
N ALA A 6 -8.98 27.49 -5.55
CA ALA A 6 -8.39 26.16 -5.69
C ALA A 6 -7.27 25.95 -4.68
N ILE A 7 -6.98 24.66 -4.40
CA ILE A 7 -5.85 24.22 -3.57
C ILE A 7 -4.84 23.56 -4.51
N PRO A 8 -3.61 24.06 -4.60
CA PRO A 8 -2.56 23.42 -5.38
C PRO A 8 -2.17 22.05 -4.81
N SER A 9 -1.74 21.11 -5.65
CA SER A 9 -1.34 19.76 -5.24
C SER A 9 -0.19 19.75 -4.22
N LYS A 10 0.71 20.74 -4.27
CA LYS A 10 1.81 20.90 -3.30
C LYS A 10 1.36 21.18 -1.87
N GLU A 11 0.08 21.47 -1.65
CA GLU A 11 -0.53 21.71 -0.35
C GLU A 11 -1.34 20.49 0.13
N VAL A 12 -1.14 19.34 -0.50
CA VAL A 12 -1.76 18.07 -0.10
C VAL A 12 -0.66 17.08 0.25
N ALA A 13 -0.76 16.44 1.42
CA ALA A 13 0.11 15.35 1.83
C ALA A 13 -0.69 14.14 2.30
N LEU A 14 -0.13 12.96 2.08
CA LEU A 14 -0.63 11.69 2.57
C LEU A 14 0.30 11.18 3.67
N ARG A 15 -0.23 10.92 4.85
CA ARG A 15 0.45 10.18 5.90
C ARG A 15 -0.20 8.80 6.03
N ILE A 16 0.61 7.77 5.96
CA ILE A 16 0.19 6.39 6.19
C ILE A 16 0.64 6.00 7.59
N VAL A 17 -0.26 5.41 8.34
CA VAL A 17 -0.03 4.94 9.70
C VAL A 17 -0.34 3.45 9.72
N GLY A 18 0.68 2.65 9.95
CA GLY A 18 0.56 1.21 10.10
C GLY A 18 0.56 0.78 11.56
N PRO A 19 0.56 -0.53 11.79
CA PRO A 19 0.53 -1.12 13.14
C PRO A 19 1.69 -0.68 14.02
N PHE A 20 2.84 -0.38 13.43
CA PHE A 20 4.07 -0.16 14.18
C PHE A 20 4.77 1.15 13.87
N ASP A 21 4.45 1.83 12.79
CA ASP A 21 5.07 3.12 12.42
C ASP A 21 4.14 3.99 11.58
N SER A 22 4.57 5.23 11.34
CA SER A 22 3.88 6.17 10.46
C SER A 22 4.87 6.99 9.65
N PHE A 23 4.55 7.28 8.40
CA PHE A 23 5.36 8.13 7.54
C PHE A 23 4.52 8.97 6.60
N PHE A 24 5.08 10.08 6.12
CA PHE A 24 4.51 10.80 5.00
C PHE A 24 4.94 10.14 3.69
N ALA A 25 3.95 9.78 2.87
CA ALA A 25 4.24 9.19 1.57
C ALA A 25 4.93 10.22 0.67
N ALA A 26 6.17 9.93 0.29
CA ALA A 26 6.95 10.77 -0.59
C ALA A 26 6.57 10.56 -2.05
N ARG A 27 6.78 11.59 -2.88
CA ARG A 27 6.66 11.51 -4.34
C ARG A 27 5.32 10.99 -4.85
N VAL A 28 4.25 11.21 -4.08
CA VAL A 28 2.90 10.85 -4.50
C VAL A 28 2.53 11.66 -5.73
N GLN A 29 2.23 10.98 -6.83
CA GLN A 29 1.84 11.58 -8.11
C GLN A 29 0.34 11.69 -8.23
N ARG A 30 -0.37 10.74 -7.63
CA ARG A 30 -1.83 10.68 -7.66
C ARG A 30 -2.35 10.24 -6.31
N LEU A 31 -3.40 10.90 -5.84
CA LEU A 31 -4.09 10.56 -4.61
C LEU A 31 -5.59 10.73 -4.82
N ASN A 32 -6.35 9.71 -4.51
CA ASN A 32 -7.81 9.75 -4.49
C ASN A 32 -8.32 9.05 -3.22
N ILE A 33 -9.23 9.70 -2.51
CA ILE A 33 -9.94 9.12 -1.37
C ILE A 33 -11.43 9.31 -1.59
N ASN A 34 -12.10 8.24 -1.97
CA ASN A 34 -13.54 8.23 -2.26
C ASN A 34 -14.34 7.63 -1.10
N THR A 35 -15.58 8.05 -0.99
CA THR A 35 -16.59 7.44 -0.13
C THR A 35 -17.83 7.22 -0.97
N ASP A 36 -18.24 5.99 -1.07
CA ASP A 36 -19.51 5.58 -1.66
C ASP A 36 -20.46 5.14 -0.53
N VAL A 37 -21.69 5.64 -0.56
CA VAL A 37 -22.75 5.25 0.37
C VAL A 37 -23.85 4.59 -0.46
N PRO A 38 -23.82 3.26 -0.59
CA PRO A 38 -24.86 2.56 -1.32
C PRO A 38 -26.22 2.82 -0.69
N THR A 39 -27.24 3.01 -1.50
CA THR A 39 -28.61 3.25 -1.04
C THR A 39 -29.56 2.25 -1.71
N THR A 40 -30.52 1.75 -0.92
CA THR A 40 -31.60 0.92 -1.42
C THR A 40 -32.89 1.72 -1.37
N THR A 41 -33.58 1.82 -2.50
CA THR A 41 -34.90 2.44 -2.58
C THR A 41 -35.98 1.44 -2.15
N ILE A 42 -36.97 1.92 -1.43
CA ILE A 42 -38.16 1.14 -1.04
C ILE A 42 -39.32 1.62 -1.87
N ASP A 43 -39.94 0.72 -2.60
CA ASP A 43 -41.11 0.99 -3.41
C ASP A 43 -42.35 0.35 -2.74
N GLU A 44 -43.49 1.05 -2.78
CA GLU A 44 -44.78 0.54 -2.27
C GLU A 44 -45.77 0.35 -3.41
N LEU A 45 -46.54 -0.73 -3.32
CA LEU A 45 -47.56 -1.02 -4.31
C LEU A 45 -48.65 0.08 -4.28
N GLY A 46 -48.95 0.66 -5.43
CA GLY A 46 -49.92 1.76 -5.54
C GLY A 46 -49.36 3.16 -5.35
N ASN A 47 -48.07 3.28 -5.07
CA ASN A 47 -47.40 4.59 -4.98
C ASN A 47 -46.51 4.78 -6.22
N SER A 48 -46.64 5.92 -6.89
CA SER A 48 -45.80 6.27 -8.06
C SER A 48 -44.45 6.87 -7.69
N GLN A 49 -44.16 7.06 -6.40
CA GLN A 49 -42.92 7.57 -5.86
C GLN A 49 -42.31 6.56 -4.89
N HIS A 50 -41.00 6.60 -4.73
CA HIS A 50 -40.32 5.79 -3.72
C HIS A 50 -40.83 6.13 -2.31
N ALA A 51 -41.13 5.11 -1.52
CA ALA A 51 -41.58 5.28 -0.15
C ALA A 51 -40.46 5.71 0.79
N GLY A 52 -39.20 5.38 0.44
CA GLY A 52 -38.04 5.75 1.21
C GLY A 52 -36.71 5.29 0.58
N VAL A 53 -35.62 5.77 1.16
CA VAL A 53 -34.24 5.37 0.79
C VAL A 53 -33.50 4.98 2.06
N ILE A 54 -32.96 3.77 2.09
CA ILE A 54 -32.14 3.27 3.21
C ILE A 54 -30.68 3.29 2.80
N PRO A 55 -29.80 4.04 3.50
CA PRO A 55 -28.37 3.96 3.28
C PRO A 55 -27.78 2.65 3.85
N ASP A 56 -26.91 2.01 3.11
CA ASP A 56 -26.10 0.87 3.55
C ASP A 56 -24.77 1.35 4.15
N VAL A 57 -23.91 0.41 4.53
CA VAL A 57 -22.57 0.68 5.08
C VAL A 57 -21.72 1.40 4.04
N PRO A 58 -21.11 2.55 4.40
CA PRO A 58 -20.23 3.27 3.49
C PRO A 58 -19.04 2.42 3.05
N ALA A 59 -18.68 2.50 1.78
CA ALA A 59 -17.46 1.94 1.23
C ALA A 59 -16.46 3.08 0.97
N ILE A 60 -15.25 2.95 1.52
CA ILE A 60 -14.16 3.90 1.31
C ILE A 60 -13.10 3.23 0.45
N THR A 61 -12.63 3.96 -0.54
CA THR A 61 -11.51 3.55 -1.39
C THR A 61 -10.46 4.65 -1.36
N LEU A 62 -9.25 4.30 -0.95
CA LEU A 62 -8.06 5.12 -1.06
C LEU A 62 -7.20 4.54 -2.18
N THR A 63 -6.86 5.35 -3.17
CA THR A 63 -5.88 4.99 -4.21
C THR A 63 -4.79 6.03 -4.23
N PHE A 64 -3.54 5.59 -4.28
CA PHE A 64 -2.42 6.49 -4.48
C PHE A 64 -1.36 5.82 -5.36
N SER A 65 -0.66 6.67 -6.12
CA SER A 65 0.44 6.29 -6.98
C SER A 65 1.67 7.11 -6.58
N ALA A 66 2.81 6.46 -6.45
CA ALA A 66 4.07 7.08 -6.08
C ALA A 66 5.21 6.65 -7.00
N PHE A 67 6.16 7.58 -7.23
CA PHE A 67 7.47 7.23 -7.80
C PHE A 67 8.43 6.77 -6.72
N ASP A 68 7.96 6.66 -5.48
CA ASP A 68 8.76 6.21 -4.37
C ASP A 68 8.98 4.70 -4.46
N VAL A 69 10.22 4.32 -4.57
CA VAL A 69 10.68 2.94 -4.57
C VAL A 69 11.25 2.53 -3.22
N SER A 70 11.09 3.39 -2.22
CA SER A 70 11.55 3.08 -0.87
C SER A 70 10.71 1.95 -0.26
N HIS A 71 11.31 1.21 0.65
CA HIS A 71 10.64 0.15 1.39
C HIS A 71 9.85 0.68 2.61
N LYS A 72 9.64 1.99 2.73
CA LYS A 72 9.00 2.62 3.90
C LYS A 72 7.60 2.12 4.17
N ILE A 73 6.81 1.88 3.12
CA ILE A 73 5.46 1.32 3.30
C ILE A 73 5.52 -0.03 4.01
N PHE A 74 6.50 -0.87 3.68
CA PHE A 74 6.67 -2.17 4.31
C PHE A 74 7.16 -2.05 5.74
N SER A 75 8.07 -1.12 6.03
CA SER A 75 8.54 -0.87 7.39
C SER A 75 7.40 -0.41 8.30
N VAL A 76 6.49 0.43 7.78
CA VAL A 76 5.30 0.85 8.52
C VAL A 76 4.42 -0.34 8.89
N LEU A 77 4.23 -1.27 7.96
CA LEU A 77 3.38 -2.45 8.18
C LEU A 77 4.01 -3.51 9.07
N THR A 78 5.35 -3.60 9.09
CA THR A 78 6.09 -4.62 9.85
C THR A 78 6.69 -4.11 11.16
N GLY A 79 6.70 -2.79 11.39
CA GLY A 79 7.32 -2.17 12.57
C GLY A 79 8.84 -2.21 12.58
N THR A 80 9.44 -2.45 11.43
CA THR A 80 10.90 -2.47 11.31
C THR A 80 11.38 -1.08 10.90
N ASP A 81 12.47 -0.61 11.54
CA ASP A 81 13.12 0.64 11.13
C ASP A 81 13.54 0.53 9.66
N PRO A 82 13.23 1.53 8.80
CA PRO A 82 13.65 1.52 7.41
C PRO A 82 15.16 1.34 7.20
N THR A 83 15.98 1.80 8.14
CA THR A 83 17.45 1.62 8.11
C THR A 83 17.90 0.24 8.57
N ALA A 84 17.05 -0.48 9.31
CA ALA A 84 17.29 -1.82 9.83
C ALA A 84 16.36 -2.86 9.21
N TYR A 85 15.79 -2.57 8.06
CA TYR A 85 14.85 -3.46 7.39
C TYR A 85 15.48 -4.83 7.15
N PRO A 86 14.82 -5.92 7.58
CA PRO A 86 15.44 -7.22 7.58
C PRO A 86 15.71 -7.73 6.16
N ALA A 87 16.86 -8.35 5.99
CA ALA A 87 17.20 -9.08 4.78
C ALA A 87 16.23 -10.25 4.49
N ALA A 88 15.43 -10.66 5.48
CA ALA A 88 14.43 -11.72 5.32
C ALA A 88 13.31 -11.38 4.33
N GLY A 89 13.14 -10.09 3.99
CA GLY A 89 12.05 -9.63 3.13
C GLY A 89 10.69 -9.62 3.81
N VAL A 90 9.72 -9.02 3.14
CA VAL A 90 8.32 -8.98 3.56
C VAL A 90 7.44 -9.42 2.42
N ASP A 91 6.60 -10.41 2.69
CA ASP A 91 5.58 -10.84 1.75
C ASP A 91 4.43 -9.82 1.75
N ILE A 92 4.24 -9.13 0.63
CA ILE A 92 3.20 -8.13 0.51
C ILE A 92 1.78 -8.71 0.43
N SER A 93 1.63 -10.01 0.21
CA SER A 93 0.36 -10.70 0.36
C SER A 93 -0.11 -10.77 1.83
N GLU A 94 0.78 -10.52 2.79
CA GLU A 94 0.52 -10.49 4.21
C GLU A 94 0.26 -9.08 4.79
N LEU A 95 0.16 -8.04 3.95
CA LEU A 95 -0.06 -6.68 4.40
C LEU A 95 -1.34 -6.54 5.24
N GLY A 96 -1.23 -5.77 6.34
CA GLY A 96 -2.26 -5.60 7.35
C GLY A 96 -3.16 -4.38 7.14
N GLU A 97 -3.84 -4.00 8.22
CA GLU A 97 -4.65 -2.79 8.28
C GLU A 97 -3.78 -1.55 8.44
N ILE A 98 -4.17 -0.46 7.78
CA ILE A 98 -3.52 0.85 7.88
C ILE A 98 -4.55 1.94 8.18
N ASP A 99 -4.11 3.03 8.79
CA ASP A 99 -4.83 4.29 8.80
C ASP A 99 -4.19 5.25 7.78
N ALA A 100 -5.01 6.07 7.13
CA ALA A 100 -4.54 7.08 6.21
C ALA A 100 -5.03 8.46 6.61
N VAL A 101 -4.13 9.43 6.66
CA VAL A 101 -4.44 10.82 6.95
C VAL A 101 -4.05 11.69 5.76
N VAL A 102 -5.03 12.35 5.16
CA VAL A 102 -4.82 13.27 4.05
C VAL A 102 -4.92 14.70 4.58
N TYR A 103 -3.81 15.38 4.57
CA TYR A 103 -3.70 16.78 5.00
C TYR A 103 -3.88 17.71 3.80
N ILE A 104 -4.69 18.74 3.98
CA ILE A 104 -4.89 19.81 3.00
C ILE A 104 -4.61 21.13 3.71
N LYS A 105 -3.47 21.75 3.37
CA LYS A 105 -2.95 22.97 4.00
C LYS A 105 -3.19 24.19 3.11
N ASP A 106 -3.35 25.33 3.71
CA ASP A 106 -3.24 26.63 3.03
C ASP A 106 -1.90 27.28 3.36
N ALA A 107 -0.93 27.14 2.45
CA ALA A 107 0.40 27.71 2.65
C ALA A 107 0.41 29.24 2.84
N SER A 108 -0.64 29.95 2.40
CA SER A 108 -0.73 31.39 2.54
C SER A 108 -1.04 31.87 3.96
N VAL A 109 -1.61 31.00 4.77
CA VAL A 109 -2.01 31.27 6.16
C VAL A 109 -1.37 30.34 7.18
N SER A 110 -0.51 29.41 6.71
CA SER A 110 0.16 28.40 7.56
C SER A 110 -0.83 27.57 8.38
N ASP A 111 -2.02 27.32 7.86
CA ASP A 111 -3.12 26.66 8.55
C ASP A 111 -3.71 25.55 7.69
N TYR A 112 -4.34 24.55 8.35
CA TYR A 112 -5.04 23.48 7.68
C TYR A 112 -6.43 23.94 7.20
N VAL A 113 -6.74 23.66 5.95
CA VAL A 113 -8.08 23.89 5.41
C VAL A 113 -9.01 22.78 5.87
N LYS A 114 -8.55 21.53 5.78
CA LYS A 114 -9.27 20.34 6.21
C LYS A 114 -8.33 19.14 6.20
N THR A 115 -8.63 18.16 7.02
CA THR A 115 -7.90 16.88 7.08
C THR A 115 -8.89 15.74 6.97
N ALA A 116 -8.59 14.74 6.16
CA ALA A 116 -9.35 13.50 6.12
C ALA A 116 -8.59 12.40 6.87
N HIS A 117 -9.27 11.69 7.75
CA HIS A 117 -8.76 10.50 8.41
C HIS A 117 -9.62 9.30 8.01
N ALA A 118 -9.04 8.34 7.34
CA ALA A 118 -9.63 7.05 7.01
C ALA A 118 -9.01 5.99 7.90
N LYS A 119 -9.87 5.24 8.61
CA LYS A 119 -9.46 4.28 9.63
C LYS A 119 -9.57 2.86 9.11
N ARG A 120 -8.64 2.00 9.58
CA ARG A 120 -8.68 0.56 9.38
C ARG A 120 -8.89 0.19 7.92
N LEU A 121 -8.11 0.81 7.04
CA LEU A 121 -8.09 0.47 5.64
C LEU A 121 -7.29 -0.82 5.44
N GLN A 122 -7.84 -1.74 4.67
CA GLN A 122 -7.14 -2.95 4.24
C GLN A 122 -6.59 -2.73 2.83
N ILE A 123 -5.33 -3.02 2.61
CA ILE A 123 -4.76 -3.05 1.26
C ILE A 123 -5.50 -4.11 0.45
N ARG A 124 -6.03 -3.71 -0.70
CA ARG A 124 -6.75 -4.59 -1.62
C ARG A 124 -5.91 -4.98 -2.81
N ASP A 125 -5.36 -3.98 -3.48
CA ASP A 125 -4.57 -4.17 -4.69
C ASP A 125 -3.27 -3.38 -4.62
N PHE A 126 -2.23 -3.92 -5.24
CA PHE A 126 -1.02 -3.18 -5.56
C PHE A 126 -0.59 -3.47 -6.99
N THR A 127 0.07 -2.51 -7.63
CA THR A 127 0.68 -2.67 -8.94
C THR A 127 2.04 -2.02 -8.97
N TYR A 128 3.07 -2.76 -9.36
CA TYR A 128 4.40 -2.24 -9.66
C TYR A 128 4.63 -2.24 -11.16
N SER A 129 5.05 -1.11 -11.70
CA SER A 129 5.31 -0.95 -13.12
C SER A 129 6.71 -0.41 -13.36
N TYR A 130 7.50 -1.16 -14.08
CA TYR A 130 8.86 -0.82 -14.48
C TYR A 130 8.93 -0.80 -15.99
N SER A 131 9.43 0.29 -16.59
CA SER A 131 9.49 0.45 -18.03
C SER A 131 10.79 1.16 -18.45
N VAL A 132 11.34 0.83 -19.61
CA VAL A 132 12.50 1.56 -20.18
C VAL A 132 12.15 3.00 -20.55
N THR A 133 10.88 3.31 -20.80
CA THR A 133 10.39 4.62 -21.18
C THR A 133 9.59 5.28 -20.05
N GLY A 134 10.24 5.72 -18.99
CA GLY A 134 9.54 6.42 -17.90
C GLY A 134 10.15 6.10 -16.53
N GLU A 135 9.54 6.66 -15.51
CA GLU A 135 9.84 6.37 -14.12
C GLU A 135 9.06 5.13 -13.66
N SER A 136 9.66 4.36 -12.76
CA SER A 136 9.00 3.25 -12.08
C SER A 136 7.89 3.77 -11.18
N THR A 137 6.73 3.11 -11.19
CA THR A 137 5.57 3.48 -10.38
C THR A 137 5.12 2.36 -9.47
N GLU A 138 4.64 2.76 -8.30
CA GLU A 138 3.98 1.88 -7.36
C GLU A 138 2.58 2.43 -7.05
N ASP A 139 1.57 1.65 -7.39
CA ASP A 139 0.17 1.98 -7.18
C ASP A 139 -0.41 1.10 -6.09
N TYR A 140 -1.18 1.70 -5.19
CA TYR A 140 -1.84 0.99 -4.10
C TYR A 140 -3.30 1.37 -4.01
N THR A 141 -4.14 0.38 -3.74
CA THR A 141 -5.56 0.55 -3.44
C THR A 141 -5.88 -0.05 -2.09
N ALA A 142 -6.44 0.75 -1.19
CA ALA A 142 -6.91 0.31 0.11
C ALA A 142 -8.41 0.57 0.26
N VAL A 143 -9.10 -0.32 0.97
CA VAL A 143 -10.55 -0.27 1.18
C VAL A 143 -10.90 -0.25 2.67
N GLY A 144 -12.00 0.42 3.01
CA GLY A 144 -12.46 0.55 4.38
C GLY A 144 -13.91 1.01 4.48
N SER A 145 -14.38 1.33 5.68
CA SER A 145 -15.75 1.79 5.92
C SER A 145 -15.85 3.07 6.76
N GLU A 146 -14.76 3.53 7.36
CA GLU A 146 -14.79 4.70 8.22
C GLU A 146 -13.84 5.77 7.69
N LYS A 147 -14.42 6.94 7.32
CA LYS A 147 -13.69 8.15 6.96
C LYS A 147 -14.36 9.36 7.61
N ARG A 148 -13.54 10.24 8.15
CA ARG A 148 -14.00 11.50 8.74
C ARG A 148 -13.23 12.68 8.16
N TRP A 149 -13.94 13.78 7.98
CA TRP A 149 -13.35 15.07 7.63
C TRP A 149 -13.29 15.96 8.85
N PHE A 150 -12.13 16.52 9.09
CA PHE A 150 -11.90 17.48 10.17
C PHE A 150 -11.57 18.86 9.60
N LYS A 151 -11.96 19.88 10.32
CA LYS A 151 -11.67 21.28 9.97
C LYS A 151 -10.26 21.68 10.35
N ASN A 152 -9.67 20.97 11.31
CA ASN A 152 -8.33 21.22 11.84
C ASN A 152 -7.42 20.01 11.58
N ASP A 153 -6.29 19.98 12.28
CA ASP A 153 -5.29 18.94 12.14
C ASP A 153 -5.69 17.59 12.77
N VAL A 154 -5.14 16.51 12.21
CA VAL A 154 -5.11 15.18 12.82
C VAL A 154 -3.68 14.90 13.26
N ILE A 155 -3.50 14.72 14.56
CA ILE A 155 -2.19 14.47 15.16
C ILE A 155 -1.93 12.98 15.25
N VAL A 156 -0.68 12.61 15.04
CA VAL A 156 -0.19 11.24 15.19
C VAL A 156 0.99 11.27 16.16
N ASP A 157 0.73 10.87 17.39
CA ASP A 157 1.77 10.71 18.42
C ASP A 157 2.27 9.27 18.46
N ARG A 158 3.57 9.12 18.66
CA ARG A 158 4.24 7.83 18.73
C ARG A 158 5.03 7.71 20.02
N PHE A 159 4.84 6.62 20.73
CA PHE A 159 5.51 6.33 21.99
C PHE A 159 6.25 5.01 21.92
N THR A 160 7.51 5.01 22.31
CA THR A 160 8.41 3.84 22.21
C THR A 160 8.80 3.26 23.57
N THR A 161 8.25 3.77 24.68
CA THR A 161 8.61 3.38 26.03
C THR A 161 7.59 2.45 26.67
N GLY A 162 8.06 1.44 27.39
CA GLY A 162 7.25 0.42 28.07
C GLY A 162 6.52 0.93 29.32
N THR A 163 5.61 1.86 29.16
CA THR A 163 4.70 2.37 30.23
C THR A 163 3.26 2.06 29.87
N THR A 164 2.37 2.18 30.83
CA THR A 164 0.91 2.10 30.61
C THR A 164 0.26 3.47 30.48
N THR A 165 1.00 4.56 30.70
CA THR A 165 0.49 5.92 30.63
C THR A 165 1.39 6.78 29.76
N PHE A 166 0.78 7.46 28.80
CA PHE A 166 1.43 8.30 27.80
C PHE A 166 0.81 9.70 27.83
N THR A 167 1.61 10.72 27.54
CA THR A 167 1.10 12.09 27.44
C THR A 167 1.03 12.49 25.97
N LEU A 168 -0.17 12.71 25.47
CA LEU A 168 -0.42 13.20 24.11
C LEU A 168 0.12 14.64 23.96
N THR A 169 0.61 14.97 22.79
CA THR A 169 1.11 16.32 22.45
C THR A 169 0.00 17.38 22.57
N GLN A 170 -1.23 17.01 22.26
CA GLN A 170 -2.40 17.89 22.31
C GLN A 170 -3.59 17.18 23.00
N THR A 171 -4.58 17.97 23.42
CA THR A 171 -5.83 17.41 23.95
C THR A 171 -6.73 16.99 22.79
N PRO A 172 -7.18 15.71 22.73
CA PRO A 172 -8.17 15.27 21.74
C PRO A 172 -9.49 16.00 21.88
N ILE A 173 -10.13 16.28 20.74
CA ILE A 173 -11.48 16.84 20.72
C ILE A 173 -12.50 15.71 20.76
N GLN A 174 -13.52 15.86 21.61
CA GLN A 174 -14.69 15.00 21.57
C GLN A 174 -15.45 15.18 20.25
N LEU A 175 -15.80 14.07 19.65
CA LEU A 175 -16.67 14.02 18.47
C LEU A 175 -18.14 14.26 18.87
N LEU A 176 -18.97 14.51 17.86
CA LEU A 176 -20.43 14.74 18.06
C LEU A 176 -21.16 13.57 18.74
N ASN A 177 -20.62 12.36 18.66
CA ASN A 177 -21.15 11.16 19.33
C ASN A 177 -20.64 10.96 20.77
N GLY A 178 -19.87 11.92 21.31
CA GLY A 178 -19.33 11.84 22.67
C GLY A 178 -18.00 11.09 22.81
N ASN A 179 -17.55 10.39 21.77
CA ASN A 179 -16.24 9.72 21.77
C ASN A 179 -15.11 10.70 21.42
N ASN A 180 -13.89 10.44 21.90
CA ASN A 180 -12.74 11.33 21.63
C ASN A 180 -12.17 11.19 20.21
N GLY A 181 -12.75 10.34 19.35
CA GLY A 181 -12.33 10.17 17.96
C GLY A 181 -10.91 9.66 17.79
N LEU A 182 -10.34 9.14 18.87
CA LEU A 182 -8.99 8.64 18.95
C LEU A 182 -8.91 7.24 18.32
N SER A 183 -7.86 6.96 17.57
CA SER A 183 -7.42 5.61 17.23
C SER A 183 -6.14 5.34 17.98
N VAL A 184 -6.10 4.29 18.78
CA VAL A 184 -4.89 3.85 19.49
C VAL A 184 -4.50 2.47 18.97
N ILE A 185 -3.27 2.36 18.50
CA ILE A 185 -2.69 1.12 18.01
C ILE A 185 -1.56 0.72 18.97
N LEU A 186 -1.62 -0.50 19.49
CA LEU A 186 -0.61 -1.06 20.35
C LEU A 186 -0.12 -2.38 19.73
N ASP A 187 1.17 -2.49 19.42
CA ASP A 187 1.79 -3.70 18.84
C ASP A 187 0.99 -4.28 17.64
N GLY A 188 0.45 -3.41 16.79
CA GLY A 188 -0.33 -3.80 15.63
C GLY A 188 -1.82 -4.03 15.89
N GLY A 189 -2.27 -4.02 17.13
CA GLY A 189 -3.68 -4.17 17.50
C GLY A 189 -4.36 -2.83 17.80
N TYR A 190 -5.56 -2.62 17.26
CA TYR A 190 -6.40 -1.47 17.65
C TYR A 190 -7.01 -1.70 19.03
N LEU A 191 -6.87 -0.71 19.90
CA LEU A 191 -7.47 -0.72 21.23
C LEU A 191 -8.88 -0.10 21.23
N THR A 192 -9.71 -0.51 22.19
CA THR A 192 -11.07 0.01 22.38
C THR A 192 -11.08 1.05 23.49
N GLU A 193 -11.77 2.19 23.27
CA GLU A 193 -11.93 3.23 24.29
C GLU A 193 -12.92 2.82 25.38
N VAL A 194 -12.52 3.01 26.64
CA VAL A 194 -13.37 2.77 27.81
C VAL A 194 -13.39 3.98 28.76
N ALA A 195 -14.48 4.16 29.50
CA ALA A 195 -14.62 5.26 30.47
C ALA A 195 -13.95 4.92 31.83
N GLY A 196 -13.84 3.63 32.16
CA GLY A 196 -13.26 3.11 33.39
C GLY A 196 -11.77 2.84 33.34
N ALA A 197 -11.28 2.03 34.28
CA ALA A 197 -9.91 1.49 34.20
C ALA A 197 -9.82 0.51 33.02
N PRO A 198 -8.84 0.69 32.12
CA PRO A 198 -8.73 -0.15 30.95
C PRO A 198 -8.25 -1.55 31.31
N ALA A 199 -8.85 -2.57 30.69
CA ALA A 199 -8.39 -3.96 30.68
C ALA A 199 -7.50 -4.20 29.44
N THR A 200 -7.01 -5.42 29.28
CA THR A 200 -6.25 -5.86 28.09
C THR A 200 -7.02 -5.57 26.79
N GLY A 201 -6.40 -4.94 25.83
CA GLY A 201 -7.04 -4.52 24.57
C GLY A 201 -7.85 -3.22 24.67
N GLU A 202 -7.78 -2.53 25.80
CA GLU A 202 -8.53 -1.29 26.03
C GLU A 202 -7.62 -0.10 26.34
N TYR A 203 -8.14 1.10 26.12
CA TYR A 203 -7.50 2.35 26.56
C TYR A 203 -8.50 3.32 27.15
N ARG A 204 -7.98 4.23 27.95
CA ARG A 204 -8.73 5.37 28.51
C ARG A 204 -7.97 6.66 28.23
N ILE A 205 -8.71 7.73 27.96
CA ILE A 205 -8.14 9.08 27.80
C ILE A 205 -8.78 10.06 28.79
N VAL A 206 -7.94 10.86 29.46
CA VAL A 206 -8.39 11.95 30.33
C VAL A 206 -7.51 13.18 30.07
N GLY A 207 -8.08 14.19 29.39
CA GLY A 207 -7.28 15.32 28.89
C GLY A 207 -6.23 14.87 27.90
N THR A 208 -4.96 15.05 28.21
CA THR A 208 -3.82 14.56 27.41
C THR A 208 -3.25 13.23 27.91
N ALA A 209 -3.75 12.68 29.02
CA ALA A 209 -3.27 11.42 29.56
C ALA A 209 -3.96 10.22 28.91
N LEU A 210 -3.21 9.46 28.13
CA LEU A 210 -3.63 8.19 27.53
C LEU A 210 -3.13 7.05 28.42
N THR A 211 -4.04 6.20 28.89
CA THR A 211 -3.72 5.01 29.69
C THR A 211 -4.17 3.75 28.95
N THR A 212 -3.31 2.75 28.85
CA THR A 212 -3.61 1.43 28.26
C THR A 212 -3.71 0.37 29.35
N GLY A 213 -4.53 -0.65 29.12
CA GLY A 213 -4.66 -1.78 30.06
C GLY A 213 -3.46 -2.73 30.02
N ASP A 214 -2.69 -2.71 28.96
CA ASP A 214 -1.52 -3.56 28.78
C ASP A 214 -0.22 -2.79 29.05
N THR A 215 0.67 -3.42 29.81
CA THR A 215 2.06 -2.99 29.92
C THR A 215 2.83 -3.62 28.77
N ARG A 216 3.17 -2.84 27.77
CA ARG A 216 3.91 -3.36 26.61
C ARG A 216 5.27 -2.70 26.48
N THR A 217 6.21 -3.49 25.95
CA THR A 217 7.59 -3.08 25.64
C THR A 217 7.71 -2.47 24.25
N ALA A 218 6.65 -2.57 23.46
CA ALA A 218 6.64 -2.12 22.10
C ALA A 218 5.91 -0.75 21.95
N GLN A 219 5.57 -0.40 20.76
CA GLN A 219 5.16 0.91 20.34
C GLN A 219 3.67 1.16 20.51
N VAL A 220 3.32 2.37 20.96
CA VAL A 220 1.95 2.89 20.94
C VAL A 220 1.86 4.03 19.93
N ILE A 221 0.88 3.98 19.05
CA ILE A 221 0.56 5.06 18.11
C ILE A 221 -0.84 5.57 18.44
N ALA A 222 -0.96 6.87 18.67
CA ALA A 222 -2.22 7.55 18.92
C ALA A 222 -2.51 8.51 17.77
N ILE A 223 -3.66 8.35 17.12
CA ILE A 223 -4.13 9.20 16.02
C ILE A 223 -5.38 9.91 16.49
N TYR A 224 -5.39 11.22 16.51
CA TYR A 224 -6.51 11.99 17.06
C TYR A 224 -6.63 13.37 16.44
N HIS A 225 -7.83 13.93 16.56
CA HIS A 225 -8.15 15.29 16.17
C HIS A 225 -7.96 16.24 17.35
N ALA A 226 -7.21 17.32 17.16
CA ALA A 226 -6.94 18.31 18.20
C ALA A 226 -7.53 19.68 17.88
N SER A 227 -7.79 20.49 18.94
CA SER A 227 -8.37 21.84 18.80
C SER A 227 -7.38 22.89 18.35
N ALA A 228 -6.12 22.70 18.71
CA ALA A 228 -5.05 23.59 18.32
C ALA A 228 -4.38 23.07 17.04
N ALA A 229 -4.00 24.00 16.17
CA ALA A 229 -3.18 23.66 15.03
C ALA A 229 -1.82 23.16 15.54
N GLY A 230 -1.60 21.86 15.42
CA GLY A 230 -0.28 21.29 15.58
C GLY A 230 0.34 21.22 14.20
N ASP A 231 1.56 21.70 14.03
CA ASP A 231 2.25 21.58 12.76
C ASP A 231 2.82 20.16 12.62
N ASN A 232 1.94 19.21 12.35
CA ASN A 232 2.33 17.82 12.03
C ASN A 232 2.66 17.60 10.56
N TRP A 233 2.56 18.66 9.76
CA TRP A 233 3.03 18.65 8.39
C TRP A 233 4.52 18.93 8.38
N SER A 234 5.31 17.92 8.12
CA SER A 234 6.68 18.13 7.64
C SER A 234 6.65 18.09 6.12
N ASP A 235 7.34 19.02 5.48
CA ASP A 235 7.59 18.92 4.05
C ASP A 235 8.19 17.54 3.77
N VAL A 236 7.56 16.82 2.83
CA VAL A 236 7.99 15.48 2.46
C VAL A 236 9.25 15.60 1.61
N SER A 237 10.37 15.88 2.25
CA SER A 237 11.68 15.87 1.62
C SER A 237 12.42 14.61 2.08
N ASP A 238 12.32 13.54 1.31
CA ASP A 238 13.14 12.37 1.53
C ASP A 238 14.40 12.48 0.69
N THR A 239 15.48 12.92 1.31
CA THR A 239 16.79 13.01 0.69
C THR A 239 17.59 11.70 0.77
N ALA A 240 17.08 10.71 1.50
CA ALA A 240 17.80 9.46 1.75
C ALA A 240 17.67 8.45 0.59
N TYR A 241 16.72 8.66 -0.31
CA TYR A 241 16.44 7.74 -1.43
C TYR A 241 16.47 8.47 -2.77
N PRO A 242 16.78 7.74 -3.88
CA PRO A 242 16.79 8.33 -5.22
C PRO A 242 15.42 8.92 -5.58
N ALA A 243 15.42 9.98 -6.36
CA ALA A 243 14.21 10.73 -6.71
C ALA A 243 13.16 9.90 -7.45
N ALA A 244 13.61 9.06 -8.38
CA ALA A 244 12.82 8.07 -9.12
C ALA A 244 13.78 7.03 -9.69
N ILE A 245 13.30 5.82 -9.91
CA ILE A 245 14.05 4.77 -10.61
C ILE A 245 13.56 4.70 -12.05
N ARG A 246 14.48 4.63 -12.99
CA ARG A 246 14.21 4.47 -14.42
C ARG A 246 14.50 3.05 -14.86
N GLY A 247 13.99 2.66 -16.01
CA GLY A 247 14.17 1.32 -16.54
C GLY A 247 15.63 0.88 -16.67
N GLN A 248 16.57 1.81 -16.91
CA GLN A 248 18.00 1.52 -16.94
C GLN A 248 18.59 1.06 -15.59
N ASP A 249 17.91 1.40 -14.48
CA ASP A 249 18.35 1.08 -13.12
C ASP A 249 17.63 -0.17 -12.59
N VAL A 250 16.87 -0.87 -13.44
CA VAL A 250 16.12 -2.08 -13.11
C VAL A 250 16.74 -3.27 -13.83
N ARG A 251 17.04 -4.32 -13.10
CA ARG A 251 17.45 -5.62 -13.64
C ARG A 251 16.45 -6.70 -13.31
N VAL A 252 16.16 -7.52 -14.29
CA VAL A 252 15.24 -8.64 -14.17
C VAL A 252 16.02 -9.93 -14.35
N THR A 253 15.88 -10.86 -13.40
CA THR A 253 16.63 -12.11 -13.35
C THR A 253 15.69 -13.27 -13.11
N ILE A 254 15.91 -14.39 -13.77
CA ILE A 254 15.25 -15.67 -13.51
C ILE A 254 16.28 -16.60 -12.88
N THR A 255 15.92 -17.27 -11.79
CA THR A 255 16.86 -18.08 -11.01
C THR A 255 17.52 -19.20 -11.83
N ALA A 256 16.82 -19.74 -12.82
CA ALA A 256 17.35 -20.83 -13.66
C ALA A 256 18.26 -20.38 -14.80
N GLY A 257 18.23 -19.08 -15.21
CA GLY A 257 18.87 -18.64 -16.47
C GLY A 257 19.68 -17.35 -16.39
N GLY A 258 19.71 -16.66 -15.25
CA GLY A 258 20.42 -15.41 -15.14
C GLY A 258 19.58 -14.18 -15.51
N GLN A 259 20.24 -13.11 -15.94
CA GLN A 259 19.58 -11.84 -16.30
C GLN A 259 18.83 -11.97 -17.61
N ILE A 260 17.56 -11.53 -17.63
CA ILE A 260 16.80 -11.40 -18.87
C ILE A 260 17.26 -10.15 -19.60
N GLU A 261 17.68 -10.30 -20.82
CA GLU A 261 18.06 -9.18 -21.68
C GLU A 261 16.85 -8.60 -22.42
N ARG A 262 16.96 -7.33 -22.84
CA ARG A 262 15.99 -6.67 -23.74
C ARG A 262 14.56 -6.51 -23.18
N VAL A 263 14.39 -6.61 -21.85
CA VAL A 263 13.10 -6.30 -21.20
C VAL A 263 12.74 -4.85 -21.47
N GLN A 264 11.54 -4.62 -21.97
CA GLN A 264 10.99 -3.29 -22.24
C GLN A 264 10.11 -2.79 -21.09
N SER A 265 9.33 -3.69 -20.52
CA SER A 265 8.51 -3.39 -19.35
C SER A 265 8.21 -4.65 -18.56
N ILE A 266 7.98 -4.47 -17.27
CA ILE A 266 7.46 -5.50 -16.38
C ILE A 266 6.40 -4.88 -15.49
N THR A 267 5.30 -5.59 -15.34
CA THR A 267 4.20 -5.22 -14.45
C THR A 267 3.93 -6.37 -13.49
N ILE A 268 3.78 -6.05 -12.22
CA ILE A 268 3.40 -6.98 -11.16
C ILE A 268 2.10 -6.48 -10.57
N ASN A 269 1.07 -7.30 -10.57
CA ASN A 269 -0.20 -7.02 -9.93
C ASN A 269 -0.40 -7.99 -8.77
N GLY A 270 -0.84 -7.47 -7.64
CA GLY A 270 -1.29 -8.28 -6.52
C GLY A 270 -2.69 -7.89 -6.11
N ASN A 271 -3.55 -8.90 -5.92
CA ASN A 271 -4.89 -8.72 -5.38
C ASN A 271 -5.00 -9.54 -4.10
N LEU A 272 -5.19 -8.87 -2.97
CA LEU A 272 -5.30 -9.48 -1.64
C LEU A 272 -6.74 -9.87 -1.30
N ASN A 273 -7.71 -9.46 -2.13
CA ASN A 273 -9.13 -9.79 -2.07
C ASN A 273 -9.73 -9.77 -0.63
N PRO A 274 -9.57 -8.68 0.14
CA PRO A 274 -10.10 -8.60 1.50
C PRO A 274 -11.63 -8.59 1.48
N GLN A 275 -12.25 -9.53 2.21
CA GLN A 275 -13.70 -9.61 2.32
C GLN A 275 -14.18 -8.92 3.59
N PRO A 276 -15.12 -7.95 3.51
CA PRO A 276 -15.62 -7.26 4.69
C PRO A 276 -16.47 -8.19 5.56
N VAL A 277 -16.18 -8.20 6.86
CA VAL A 277 -16.99 -8.89 7.87
C VAL A 277 -17.99 -7.91 8.45
N ARG A 278 -19.27 -8.24 8.38
CA ARG A 278 -20.39 -7.43 8.89
C ARG A 278 -21.11 -8.18 9.99
N GLU A 279 -21.58 -7.46 11.00
CA GLU A 279 -22.38 -8.01 12.11
C GLU A 279 -23.75 -7.34 12.17
N MET A 280 -24.76 -8.11 12.55
CA MET A 280 -26.11 -7.56 12.77
C MET A 280 -26.10 -6.54 13.91
N GLY A 281 -26.71 -5.38 13.67
CA GLY A 281 -26.73 -4.27 14.64
C GLY A 281 -25.54 -3.33 14.55
N ASN A 282 -24.51 -3.65 13.77
CA ASN A 282 -23.36 -2.78 13.52
C ASN A 282 -23.46 -2.12 12.14
N ARG A 283 -23.33 -0.78 12.11
CA ARG A 283 -23.37 0.01 10.86
C ARG A 283 -21.99 0.19 10.23
N ALA A 284 -20.96 -0.43 10.78
CA ALA A 284 -19.60 -0.40 10.26
C ALA A 284 -19.12 -1.81 9.91
N ILE A 285 -18.12 -1.89 9.07
CA ILE A 285 -17.36 -3.13 8.86
C ILE A 285 -16.57 -3.40 10.15
N VAL A 286 -16.72 -4.59 10.71
CA VAL A 286 -16.06 -5.00 11.96
C VAL A 286 -14.61 -5.37 11.72
N GLY A 287 -14.30 -5.88 10.53
CA GLY A 287 -12.98 -6.26 10.12
C GLY A 287 -12.98 -6.80 8.69
N TYR A 288 -11.83 -7.29 8.25
CA TYR A 288 -11.69 -7.93 6.95
C TYR A 288 -11.12 -9.32 7.12
N GLN A 289 -11.70 -10.26 6.39
CA GLN A 289 -11.16 -11.61 6.27
C GLN A 289 -10.26 -11.66 5.04
N LYS A 290 -9.01 -12.06 5.21
CA LYS A 290 -8.09 -12.31 4.10
C LYS A 290 -8.60 -13.53 3.30
N GLN A 291 -8.64 -13.40 2.00
CA GLN A 291 -8.87 -14.48 1.05
C GLN A 291 -7.53 -14.89 0.42
N THR A 292 -7.56 -15.91 -0.40
CA THR A 292 -6.39 -16.28 -1.19
C THR A 292 -5.98 -15.11 -2.08
N ALA A 293 -4.77 -14.61 -1.89
CA ALA A 293 -4.19 -13.59 -2.73
C ALA A 293 -3.90 -14.15 -4.13
N THR A 294 -3.80 -13.26 -5.12
CA THR A 294 -3.25 -13.59 -6.44
C THR A 294 -2.13 -12.62 -6.76
N VAL A 295 -1.07 -13.15 -7.36
CA VAL A 295 0.04 -12.36 -7.88
C VAL A 295 0.26 -12.77 -9.32
N ASP A 296 0.08 -11.82 -10.23
CA ASP A 296 0.22 -12.02 -11.67
C ASP A 296 0.90 -10.81 -12.32
N GLY A 297 1.20 -10.91 -13.59
CA GLY A 297 1.77 -9.78 -14.30
C GLY A 297 2.14 -10.07 -15.74
N THR A 298 2.92 -9.14 -16.28
CA THR A 298 3.38 -9.22 -17.66
C THR A 298 4.86 -8.87 -17.76
N ILE A 299 5.58 -9.52 -18.65
CA ILE A 299 6.93 -9.15 -19.08
C ILE A 299 6.88 -8.88 -20.57
N THR A 300 7.27 -7.68 -20.99
CA THR A 300 7.40 -7.34 -22.41
C THR A 300 8.86 -7.31 -22.78
N VAL A 301 9.24 -8.05 -23.81
CA VAL A 301 10.60 -8.13 -24.32
C VAL A 301 10.64 -7.79 -25.81
N LEU A 302 11.79 -7.30 -26.28
CA LEU A 302 12.06 -7.29 -27.72
C LEU A 302 12.33 -8.71 -28.14
N ASP A 303 11.51 -9.20 -29.08
CA ASP A 303 11.63 -10.57 -29.57
C ASP A 303 12.90 -10.75 -30.42
N THR A 304 13.67 -11.80 -30.12
CA THR A 304 14.86 -12.18 -30.89
C THR A 304 15.05 -13.67 -31.04
N ASP A 305 14.54 -14.46 -30.08
CA ASP A 305 14.74 -15.91 -30.04
C ASP A 305 13.79 -16.56 -28.99
N THR A 306 13.85 -17.85 -28.83
CA THR A 306 13.04 -18.64 -27.92
C THR A 306 13.71 -18.87 -26.55
N GLU A 307 14.87 -18.28 -26.29
CA GLU A 307 15.65 -18.54 -25.07
C GLU A 307 14.88 -18.16 -23.79
N LEU A 308 14.20 -17.00 -23.80
CA LEU A 308 13.38 -16.57 -22.66
C LEU A 308 12.19 -17.52 -22.40
N LEU A 309 11.58 -18.03 -23.44
CA LEU A 309 10.50 -19.01 -23.31
C LEU A 309 11.01 -20.32 -22.70
N ASP A 310 12.20 -20.80 -23.14
CA ASP A 310 12.83 -21.98 -22.56
C ASP A 310 13.17 -21.80 -21.09
N LEU A 311 13.68 -20.61 -20.71
CA LEU A 311 13.95 -20.26 -19.31
C LEU A 311 12.69 -20.25 -18.46
N LEU A 312 11.61 -19.63 -18.94
CA LEU A 312 10.34 -19.55 -18.22
C LEU A 312 9.63 -20.90 -18.11
N LEU A 313 9.94 -21.81 -19.02
CA LEU A 313 9.49 -23.20 -18.99
C LEU A 313 10.42 -24.13 -18.21
N ASN A 314 11.38 -23.54 -17.47
CA ASN A 314 12.35 -24.25 -16.61
C ASN A 314 13.14 -25.32 -17.38
N GLY A 315 13.58 -24.99 -18.59
CA GLY A 315 14.33 -25.91 -19.44
C GLY A 315 13.52 -27.13 -19.91
N SER A 316 12.19 -27.01 -19.91
CA SER A 316 11.30 -28.08 -20.40
C SER A 316 11.43 -28.31 -21.91
N ILE A 317 12.00 -27.33 -22.62
CA ILE A 317 12.39 -27.49 -24.00
C ILE A 317 13.66 -28.35 -24.00
N SER A 318 13.53 -29.62 -24.32
CA SER A 318 14.69 -30.50 -24.42
C SER A 318 15.68 -29.96 -25.46
N SER A 319 16.96 -29.99 -25.12
CA SER A 319 18.03 -29.61 -26.06
C SER A 319 17.83 -30.31 -27.41
N GLY A 320 17.46 -29.53 -28.43
CA GLY A 320 17.10 -30.04 -29.75
C GLY A 320 15.59 -30.10 -30.07
N ALA A 321 14.72 -29.71 -29.16
CA ALA A 321 13.31 -29.50 -29.49
C ALA A 321 13.17 -28.30 -30.43
N THR A 322 12.37 -28.47 -31.47
CA THR A 322 12.09 -27.44 -32.47
C THR A 322 10.72 -26.80 -32.28
N GLU A 323 9.98 -27.28 -31.29
CA GLU A 323 8.62 -26.81 -30.97
C GLU A 323 8.36 -26.86 -29.46
N PHE A 324 7.50 -25.98 -28.98
CA PHE A 324 6.96 -26.05 -27.63
C PHE A 324 5.49 -25.66 -27.65
N GLU A 325 4.73 -26.21 -26.71
CA GLU A 325 3.30 -25.95 -26.56
C GLU A 325 3.00 -25.50 -25.11
N LEU A 326 2.44 -24.29 -24.95
CA LEU A 326 2.01 -23.74 -23.64
C LEU A 326 1.01 -24.65 -22.92
N ALA A 327 0.14 -25.34 -23.65
CA ALA A 327 -0.86 -26.23 -23.09
C ALA A 327 -0.29 -27.47 -22.38
N SER A 328 0.97 -27.84 -22.66
CA SER A 328 1.61 -29.03 -22.06
C SER A 328 2.28 -28.78 -20.71
N GLN A 329 2.12 -27.58 -20.12
CA GLN A 329 2.84 -27.13 -18.92
C GLN A 329 2.33 -27.70 -17.59
N CYS A 330 1.30 -28.53 -17.55
CA CYS A 330 0.73 -29.03 -16.29
C CYS A 330 1.72 -29.72 -15.34
N ALA A 331 2.94 -30.02 -15.79
CA ALA A 331 3.97 -30.70 -15.01
C ALA A 331 5.23 -29.86 -14.76
N VAL A 332 5.26 -28.59 -15.18
CA VAL A 332 6.47 -27.75 -15.07
C VAL A 332 6.49 -27.06 -13.72
N SER A 333 7.62 -27.20 -13.01
CA SER A 333 7.88 -26.38 -11.81
C SER A 333 7.99 -24.91 -12.20
N GLY A 334 7.43 -24.03 -11.39
CA GLY A 334 7.58 -22.60 -11.59
C GLY A 334 9.04 -22.15 -11.51
N VAL A 335 9.33 -21.01 -12.06
CA VAL A 335 10.66 -20.36 -11.96
C VAL A 335 10.55 -19.14 -11.05
N ASP A 336 11.63 -18.80 -10.36
CA ASP A 336 11.65 -17.61 -9.52
C ASP A 336 12.04 -16.39 -10.36
N LEU A 337 11.30 -15.31 -10.21
CA LEU A 337 11.57 -14.03 -10.80
C LEU A 337 12.13 -13.08 -9.74
N LEU A 338 13.26 -12.46 -10.01
CA LEU A 338 13.89 -11.46 -9.17
C LEU A 338 14.08 -10.16 -9.94
N ILE A 339 13.49 -9.08 -9.42
CA ILE A 339 13.64 -7.72 -9.94
C ILE A 339 14.48 -6.95 -8.95
N VAL A 340 15.58 -6.35 -9.43
CA VAL A 340 16.53 -5.61 -8.60
C VAL A 340 16.56 -4.16 -9.06
N LEU A 341 16.37 -3.24 -8.14
CA LEU A 341 16.37 -1.81 -8.36
C LEU A 341 17.66 -1.20 -7.81
N TYR A 342 18.41 -0.53 -8.65
CA TYR A 342 19.69 0.12 -8.31
C TYR A 342 19.52 1.61 -8.05
N ASP A 343 20.39 2.17 -7.22
CA ASP A 343 20.45 3.62 -7.01
C ASP A 343 20.99 4.31 -8.29
N PRO A 344 20.19 5.13 -8.97
CA PRO A 344 20.63 5.83 -10.18
C PRO A 344 21.75 6.86 -9.94
N CYS A 345 21.97 7.24 -8.67
CA CYS A 345 23.04 8.17 -8.30
C CYS A 345 24.36 7.47 -7.97
N ASP A 346 24.38 6.15 -7.87
CA ASP A 346 25.59 5.39 -7.60
C ASP A 346 26.30 5.02 -8.92
N THR A 347 27.50 5.55 -9.10
CA THR A 347 28.35 5.29 -10.27
C THR A 347 29.31 4.13 -10.08
N SER A 348 29.21 3.38 -8.98
CA SER A 348 30.06 2.20 -8.75
C SER A 348 29.69 1.07 -9.69
N VAL A 349 30.68 0.27 -10.08
CA VAL A 349 30.49 -0.86 -11.02
C VAL A 349 29.50 -1.89 -10.50
N SER A 350 29.37 -2.01 -9.18
CA SER A 350 28.45 -2.96 -8.53
C SER A 350 27.06 -2.38 -8.30
N GLY A 351 26.91 -1.03 -8.29
CA GLY A 351 25.69 -0.34 -7.94
C GLY A 351 25.20 -0.62 -6.52
N VAL A 352 24.58 0.35 -5.86
CA VAL A 352 23.87 0.11 -4.59
C VAL A 352 22.47 -0.36 -4.91
N ILE A 353 22.11 -1.54 -4.41
CA ILE A 353 20.76 -2.07 -4.56
C ILE A 353 19.86 -1.40 -3.52
N VAL A 354 18.82 -0.71 -3.97
CA VAL A 354 17.85 -0.01 -3.11
C VAL A 354 16.75 -0.97 -2.67
N LYS A 355 16.26 -1.79 -3.60
CA LYS A 355 15.11 -2.67 -3.37
C LYS A 355 15.21 -3.90 -4.26
N SER A 356 14.76 -5.02 -3.78
CA SER A 356 14.56 -6.22 -4.60
C SER A 356 13.15 -6.75 -4.42
N VAL A 357 12.54 -7.19 -5.50
CA VAL A 357 11.23 -7.84 -5.52
C VAL A 357 11.41 -9.25 -6.03
N TRP A 358 11.00 -10.23 -5.23
CA TRP A 358 11.10 -11.64 -5.57
C TRP A 358 9.72 -12.28 -5.64
N ILE A 359 9.47 -12.97 -6.72
CA ILE A 359 8.23 -13.70 -6.99
C ILE A 359 8.62 -15.16 -7.20
N PRO A 360 8.31 -16.04 -6.24
CA PRO A 360 8.57 -17.45 -6.37
C PRO A 360 7.54 -18.13 -7.26
N GLU A 361 7.96 -19.23 -7.87
CA GLU A 361 7.12 -20.16 -8.63
C GLU A 361 6.21 -19.49 -9.69
N LEU A 362 6.80 -18.61 -10.47
CA LEU A 362 6.13 -17.99 -11.61
C LEU A 362 5.89 -19.03 -12.69
N LYS A 363 4.67 -19.05 -13.21
CA LYS A 363 4.26 -19.84 -14.38
C LYS A 363 3.72 -18.96 -15.49
N LEU A 364 4.07 -19.30 -16.70
CA LEU A 364 3.57 -18.63 -17.88
C LEU A 364 2.09 -19.02 -18.10
N THR A 365 1.23 -18.02 -18.25
CA THR A 365 -0.23 -18.23 -18.46
C THR A 365 -0.66 -17.92 -19.89
N GLY A 366 0.19 -17.23 -20.65
CA GLY A 366 -0.06 -16.91 -22.05
C GLY A 366 1.03 -16.04 -22.64
N ASP A 367 1.02 -15.96 -23.94
CA ASP A 367 1.91 -15.06 -24.69
C ASP A 367 1.16 -14.35 -25.81
N SER A 368 1.68 -13.24 -26.24
CA SER A 368 1.24 -12.54 -27.44
C SER A 368 2.42 -11.92 -28.16
N TYR A 369 2.40 -11.98 -29.48
CA TYR A 369 3.42 -11.42 -30.34
C TYR A 369 2.85 -10.27 -31.15
N THR A 370 3.55 -9.15 -31.17
CA THR A 370 3.14 -7.96 -31.94
C THR A 370 4.32 -7.45 -32.75
N SER A 371 4.07 -7.25 -34.02
CA SER A 371 5.03 -6.63 -34.94
C SER A 371 4.30 -5.62 -35.83
N ASN A 372 4.72 -4.37 -35.79
CA ASN A 372 4.19 -3.30 -36.62
C ASN A 372 5.25 -2.81 -37.60
N VAL A 373 4.80 -2.22 -38.71
CA VAL A 373 5.72 -1.61 -39.70
C VAL A 373 6.45 -0.44 -39.04
N ASN A 374 7.76 -0.40 -39.14
CA ASN A 374 8.65 0.59 -38.56
C ASN A 374 8.80 0.54 -37.04
N GLU A 375 8.35 -0.52 -36.38
CA GLU A 375 8.55 -0.76 -34.95
C GLU A 375 9.31 -2.08 -34.74
N ASN A 376 9.94 -2.22 -33.59
CA ASN A 376 10.55 -3.49 -33.20
C ASN A 376 9.47 -4.50 -32.84
N ALA A 377 9.67 -5.75 -33.22
CA ALA A 377 8.81 -6.82 -32.78
C ALA A 377 8.91 -7.00 -31.26
N GLN A 378 7.77 -7.21 -30.60
CA GLN A 378 7.67 -7.37 -29.17
C GLN A 378 6.89 -8.64 -28.85
N GLN A 379 7.33 -9.32 -27.80
CA GLN A 379 6.60 -10.42 -27.19
C GLN A 379 6.17 -10.02 -25.79
N VAL A 380 4.90 -10.22 -25.46
CA VAL A 380 4.33 -10.01 -24.14
C VAL A 380 4.04 -11.39 -23.55
N LEU A 381 4.63 -11.65 -22.40
CA LEU A 381 4.51 -12.88 -21.66
C LEU A 381 3.66 -12.62 -20.42
N ASN A 382 2.50 -13.26 -20.32
CA ASN A 382 1.64 -13.20 -19.16
C ASN A 382 2.00 -14.32 -18.20
N TRP A 383 2.04 -14.02 -16.90
CA TRP A 383 2.42 -14.98 -15.90
C TRP A 383 1.57 -14.85 -14.62
N SER A 384 1.56 -15.90 -13.82
CA SER A 384 1.01 -15.91 -12.47
C SER A 384 1.94 -16.67 -11.53
N SER A 385 1.94 -16.33 -10.24
CA SER A 385 2.65 -17.09 -9.21
C SER A 385 1.73 -18.13 -8.59
N ASP A 386 2.18 -19.37 -8.53
CA ASP A 386 1.43 -20.47 -7.89
C ASP A 386 1.34 -20.31 -6.37
N THR A 387 2.34 -19.68 -5.76
CA THR A 387 2.38 -19.41 -4.33
C THR A 387 1.62 -18.15 -3.94
N ALA A 388 1.23 -17.33 -4.92
CA ALA A 388 0.63 -16.00 -4.72
C ALA A 388 1.46 -15.08 -3.82
N GLN A 389 2.77 -15.26 -3.78
CA GLN A 389 3.71 -14.48 -2.98
C GLN A 389 4.42 -13.42 -3.82
N CYS A 390 4.63 -12.27 -3.22
CA CYS A 390 5.49 -11.23 -3.73
C CYS A 390 6.30 -10.67 -2.54
N ILE A 391 7.58 -11.01 -2.48
CA ILE A 391 8.44 -10.70 -1.35
C ILE A 391 9.37 -9.55 -1.69
N VAL A 392 9.33 -8.52 -0.87
CA VAL A 392 10.12 -7.31 -1.06
C VAL A 392 11.23 -7.24 -0.02
N TYR A 393 12.44 -6.98 -0.48
CA TYR A 393 13.63 -6.79 0.36
C TYR A 393 14.10 -5.33 0.29
N SER A 394 14.60 -4.83 1.41
CA SER A 394 15.41 -3.62 1.43
C SER A 394 16.83 -3.98 0.99
N GLY A 395 17.24 -3.52 -0.18
CA GLY A 395 18.51 -3.93 -0.76
C GLY A 395 18.46 -5.27 -1.48
N ALA A 396 19.57 -5.98 -1.49
CA ALA A 396 19.70 -7.28 -2.18
C ALA A 396 18.89 -8.38 -1.47
N LYS A 397 18.30 -9.28 -2.25
CA LYS A 397 17.82 -10.57 -1.75
C LYS A 397 19.02 -11.38 -1.24
N PRO A 398 18.96 -11.93 0.00
CA PRO A 398 20.03 -12.76 0.55
C PRO A 398 20.25 -14.05 -0.23
#